data_0c28c52c1a2f3d828c572e3600ec585f
#
_entry.id   0c28c52c1a2f3d828c572e3600ec585f
#
_cell.length_a   1.000
_cell.length_b   1.000
_cell.length_c   1.000
_cell.angle_alpha   90.00
_cell.angle_beta   90.00
_cell.angle_gamma   90.00
#
_symmetry.space_group_name_H-M   'P 1'
#
loop_
_entity.id
_entity.type
_entity.pdbx_description
1 polymer ?
#
loop_
_entity_poly.entity_id
_entity_poly.type
_entity_poly.pdbx_seq_one_letter_code
_entity_poly.pdbx_strand_id
1 'polypeptide(L)'
;MDLGLSGKVAVITGASRGLGFATAQALAGEGCTVVMAARGLEALNKAADKLRSRWGRGSKVVPVACDVSTPDGVDHLMETAIVECGGIDVLVNNVGLGRGGSLEQTSDADWREAFDNTLFPAIRCSQLAVPHMRHRGGGVIVVVSSIYGREAGGRMTYNVVKAAEISLTKSLAQQLAKDQIRVVGVAPGSILFEGGSWWKRQQEDPKGIADFVGRELPFGRFGAPEEVGNVIAFLSSSRASWVSGTTVVVDGCQSKAF
;
A
#
# COMPACT_ATOMS: atom_id res chain seq x y z
N MET A 1 -10.94 -10.77 17.39
CA MET A 1 -9.61 -10.49 18.02
C MET A 1 -9.46 -8.99 18.05
N ASP A 2 -9.21 -8.42 19.20
CA ASP A 2 -8.85 -6.98 19.29
C ASP A 2 -7.43 -6.78 18.75
N LEU A 3 -7.29 -5.94 17.73
CA LEU A 3 -6.00 -5.62 17.13
C LEU A 3 -5.23 -4.49 17.87
N GLY A 4 -5.87 -3.81 18.81
CA GLY A 4 -5.26 -2.70 19.57
C GLY A 4 -4.93 -1.49 18.69
N LEU A 5 -5.72 -1.25 17.65
CA LEU A 5 -5.53 -0.15 16.69
C LEU A 5 -6.41 1.07 16.98
N SER A 6 -7.34 0.97 17.92
CA SER A 6 -8.24 2.07 18.29
C SER A 6 -7.44 3.30 18.74
N GLY A 7 -7.77 4.46 18.19
CA GLY A 7 -7.10 5.73 18.44
C GLY A 7 -5.73 5.93 17.79
N LYS A 8 -5.24 4.94 17.01
CA LYS A 8 -4.03 5.07 16.22
C LYS A 8 -4.25 5.91 14.96
N VAL A 9 -3.22 6.59 14.51
CA VAL A 9 -3.24 7.40 13.28
C VAL A 9 -2.55 6.63 12.16
N ALA A 10 -3.30 6.34 11.10
CA ALA A 10 -2.82 5.60 9.93
C ALA A 10 -2.82 6.50 8.68
N VAL A 11 -1.68 6.64 8.02
CA VAL A 11 -1.51 7.35 6.76
C VAL A 11 -1.41 6.33 5.62
N ILE A 12 -2.26 6.45 4.60
CA ILE A 12 -2.30 5.50 3.47
C ILE A 12 -2.16 6.25 2.15
N THR A 13 -1.14 5.90 1.36
CA THR A 13 -0.95 6.45 0.01
C THR A 13 -1.76 5.67 -1.03
N GLY A 14 -2.30 6.36 -2.05
CA GLY A 14 -3.12 5.75 -3.08
C GLY A 14 -4.47 5.22 -2.57
N ALA A 15 -5.10 5.89 -1.61
CA ALA A 15 -6.23 5.38 -0.84
C ALA A 15 -7.62 5.62 -1.46
N SER A 16 -7.72 6.19 -2.66
CA SER A 16 -9.03 6.49 -3.28
C SER A 16 -9.76 5.27 -3.86
N ARG A 17 -9.06 4.14 -4.07
CA ARG A 17 -9.62 2.89 -4.63
C ARG A 17 -8.72 1.68 -4.35
N GLY A 18 -9.21 0.48 -4.71
CA GLY A 18 -8.44 -0.77 -4.69
C GLY A 18 -7.85 -1.09 -3.32
N LEU A 19 -6.59 -1.54 -3.31
CA LEU A 19 -5.89 -1.99 -2.11
C LEU A 19 -5.78 -0.90 -1.04
N GLY A 20 -5.45 0.35 -1.45
CA GLY A 20 -5.33 1.47 -0.51
C GLY A 20 -6.67 1.83 0.14
N PHE A 21 -7.77 1.80 -0.61
CA PHE A 21 -9.10 2.02 -0.05
C PHE A 21 -9.53 0.89 0.90
N ALA A 22 -9.32 -0.38 0.51
CA ALA A 22 -9.64 -1.52 1.36
C ALA A 22 -8.81 -1.53 2.66
N THR A 23 -7.52 -1.12 2.57
CA THR A 23 -6.67 -0.92 3.74
C THR A 23 -7.21 0.19 4.65
N ALA A 24 -7.60 1.33 4.07
CA ALA A 24 -8.21 2.43 4.83
C ALA A 24 -9.51 1.98 5.51
N GLN A 25 -10.32 1.17 4.82
CA GLN A 25 -11.54 0.59 5.36
C GLN A 25 -11.27 -0.36 6.53
N ALA A 26 -10.29 -1.26 6.41
CA ALA A 26 -9.93 -2.20 7.47
C ALA A 26 -9.42 -1.45 8.72
N LEU A 27 -8.51 -0.48 8.55
CA LEU A 27 -7.97 0.31 9.66
C LEU A 27 -9.01 1.21 10.32
N ALA A 28 -9.91 1.83 9.53
CA ALA A 28 -11.03 2.61 10.08
C ALA A 28 -11.99 1.72 10.90
N GLY A 29 -12.22 0.49 10.44
CA GLY A 29 -13.03 -0.51 11.14
C GLY A 29 -12.46 -0.92 12.50
N GLU A 30 -11.16 -0.86 12.66
CA GLU A 30 -10.44 -1.11 13.90
C GLU A 30 -10.29 0.16 14.79
N GLY A 31 -10.96 1.27 14.41
CA GLY A 31 -10.99 2.50 15.18
C GLY A 31 -9.80 3.44 14.98
N CYS A 32 -9.03 3.27 13.88
CA CYS A 32 -8.00 4.23 13.52
C CYS A 32 -8.58 5.56 13.05
N THR A 33 -7.87 6.66 13.32
CA THR A 33 -7.93 7.85 12.48
C THR A 33 -7.19 7.55 11.18
N VAL A 34 -7.84 7.75 10.03
CA VAL A 34 -7.29 7.38 8.73
C VAL A 34 -7.06 8.62 7.87
N VAL A 35 -5.80 8.87 7.50
CA VAL A 35 -5.39 9.90 6.55
C VAL A 35 -5.22 9.24 5.18
N MET A 36 -6.07 9.62 4.23
CA MET A 36 -6.15 9.03 2.91
C MET A 36 -5.54 9.96 1.88
N ALA A 37 -4.47 9.54 1.20
CA ALA A 37 -3.83 10.34 0.16
C ALA A 37 -4.12 9.81 -1.25
N ALA A 38 -4.46 10.70 -2.17
CA ALA A 38 -4.54 10.43 -3.61
C ALA A 38 -4.53 11.74 -4.42
N ARG A 39 -4.24 11.66 -5.72
CA ARG A 39 -4.18 12.84 -6.59
C ARG A 39 -5.56 13.42 -6.94
N GLY A 40 -6.55 12.57 -7.14
CA GLY A 40 -7.88 12.97 -7.58
C GLY A 40 -8.81 13.30 -6.41
N LEU A 41 -9.03 14.59 -6.17
CA LEU A 41 -9.82 15.08 -5.02
C LEU A 41 -11.25 14.52 -4.99
N GLU A 42 -11.94 14.48 -6.13
CA GLU A 42 -13.33 14.00 -6.19
C GLU A 42 -13.46 12.52 -5.82
N ALA A 43 -12.60 11.67 -6.42
CA ALA A 43 -12.59 10.24 -6.13
C ALA A 43 -12.19 9.96 -4.67
N LEU A 44 -11.25 10.76 -4.15
CA LEU A 44 -10.78 10.65 -2.78
C LEU A 44 -11.88 11.03 -1.78
N ASN A 45 -12.60 12.12 -2.02
CA ASN A 45 -13.71 12.55 -1.17
C ASN A 45 -14.86 11.52 -1.18
N LYS A 46 -15.22 10.99 -2.35
CA LYS A 46 -16.20 9.90 -2.45
C LYS A 46 -15.78 8.65 -1.64
N ALA A 47 -14.49 8.31 -1.67
CA ALA A 47 -13.96 7.21 -0.89
C ALA A 47 -14.01 7.50 0.62
N ALA A 48 -13.61 8.70 1.05
CA ALA A 48 -13.67 9.13 2.44
C ALA A 48 -15.12 9.14 2.97
N ASP A 49 -16.07 9.62 2.19
CA ASP A 49 -17.49 9.65 2.56
C ASP A 49 -18.09 8.24 2.71
N LYS A 50 -17.66 7.28 1.87
CA LYS A 50 -18.03 5.86 2.05
C LYS A 50 -17.56 5.31 3.39
N LEU A 51 -16.34 5.65 3.82
CA LEU A 51 -15.82 5.22 5.12
C LEU A 51 -16.56 5.90 6.27
N ARG A 52 -16.78 7.23 6.19
CA ARG A 52 -17.52 7.99 7.20
C ARG A 52 -18.96 7.47 7.38
N SER A 53 -19.64 7.12 6.29
CA SER A 53 -21.00 6.58 6.35
C SER A 53 -21.07 5.19 6.97
N ARG A 54 -20.03 4.36 6.76
CA ARG A 54 -19.98 2.97 7.26
C ARG A 54 -19.64 2.89 8.74
N TRP A 55 -18.69 3.70 9.22
CA TRP A 55 -18.14 3.60 10.56
C TRP A 55 -18.62 4.69 11.52
N GLY A 56 -19.45 5.64 11.01
CA GLY A 56 -20.06 6.69 11.80
C GLY A 56 -19.08 7.75 12.33
N ARG A 57 -19.55 8.52 13.33
CA ARG A 57 -18.76 9.63 13.91
C ARG A 57 -17.55 9.17 14.76
N GLY A 58 -17.39 7.88 15.00
CA GLY A 58 -16.29 7.34 15.82
C GLY A 58 -14.94 7.26 15.10
N SER A 59 -14.92 7.22 13.76
CA SER A 59 -13.68 7.15 12.99
C SER A 59 -13.42 8.47 12.26
N LYS A 60 -12.30 9.11 12.57
CA LYS A 60 -11.86 10.30 11.84
C LYS A 60 -11.23 9.88 10.51
N VAL A 61 -11.76 10.36 9.39
CA VAL A 61 -11.23 10.14 8.04
C VAL A 61 -10.86 11.48 7.44
N VAL A 62 -9.58 11.65 7.11
CA VAL A 62 -8.99 12.89 6.57
C VAL A 62 -8.51 12.64 5.14
N PRO A 63 -9.22 13.12 4.11
CA PRO A 63 -8.74 13.05 2.73
C PRO A 63 -7.72 14.16 2.44
N VAL A 64 -6.57 13.80 1.87
CA VAL A 64 -5.50 14.73 1.46
C VAL A 64 -5.24 14.55 -0.03
N ALA A 65 -5.63 15.53 -0.83
CA ALA A 65 -5.38 15.53 -2.27
C ALA A 65 -3.93 15.98 -2.52
N CYS A 66 -3.06 15.03 -2.87
CA CYS A 66 -1.65 15.30 -3.12
C CYS A 66 -1.05 14.30 -4.12
N ASP A 67 0.04 14.70 -4.77
CA ASP A 67 0.86 13.80 -5.59
C ASP A 67 2.13 13.40 -4.82
N VAL A 68 2.11 12.21 -4.23
CA VAL A 68 3.25 11.68 -3.46
C VAL A 68 4.47 11.30 -4.32
N SER A 69 4.39 11.41 -5.65
CA SER A 69 5.57 11.30 -6.52
C SER A 69 6.49 12.51 -6.38
N THR A 70 5.99 13.63 -5.87
CA THR A 70 6.73 14.87 -5.63
C THR A 70 7.09 15.06 -4.15
N PRO A 71 8.22 15.70 -3.82
CA PRO A 71 8.54 16.05 -2.44
C PRO A 71 7.45 16.90 -1.78
N ASP A 72 6.98 17.96 -2.44
CA ASP A 72 5.96 18.87 -1.90
C ASP A 72 4.65 18.15 -1.57
N GLY A 73 4.24 17.17 -2.41
CA GLY A 73 3.05 16.36 -2.15
C GLY A 73 3.22 15.43 -0.94
N VAL A 74 4.42 14.94 -0.71
CA VAL A 74 4.73 14.14 0.50
C VAL A 74 4.75 15.03 1.74
N ASP A 75 5.40 16.19 1.66
CA ASP A 75 5.46 17.16 2.76
C ASP A 75 4.05 17.58 3.19
N HIS A 76 3.19 17.96 2.23
CA HIS A 76 1.79 18.31 2.49
C HIS A 76 1.01 17.17 3.17
N LEU A 77 1.19 15.92 2.71
CA LEU A 77 0.52 14.76 3.33
C LEU A 77 0.94 14.57 4.78
N MET A 78 2.24 14.59 5.03
CA MET A 78 2.79 14.33 6.36
C MET A 78 2.48 15.45 7.34
N GLU A 79 2.61 16.71 6.90
CA GLU A 79 2.24 17.88 7.70
C GLU A 79 0.75 17.85 8.11
N THR A 80 -0.14 17.53 7.15
CA THR A 80 -1.58 17.39 7.45
C THR A 80 -1.82 16.30 8.49
N ALA A 81 -1.19 15.14 8.36
CA ALA A 81 -1.34 14.04 9.32
C ALA A 81 -0.87 14.45 10.72
N ILE A 82 0.24 15.17 10.81
CA ILE A 82 0.82 15.62 12.08
C ILE A 82 -0.06 16.70 12.74
N VAL A 83 -0.43 17.74 11.98
CA VAL A 83 -1.17 18.89 12.50
C VAL A 83 -2.60 18.53 12.85
N GLU A 84 -3.30 17.80 11.96
CA GLU A 84 -4.72 17.49 12.18
C GLU A 84 -4.97 16.27 13.05
N CYS A 85 -4.04 15.30 13.07
CA CYS A 85 -4.23 14.03 13.76
C CYS A 85 -3.26 13.80 14.92
N GLY A 86 -2.29 14.68 15.13
CA GLY A 86 -1.38 14.65 16.27
C GLY A 86 -0.22 13.68 16.12
N GLY A 87 0.05 13.16 14.92
CA GLY A 87 1.20 12.28 14.64
C GLY A 87 0.86 11.09 13.74
N ILE A 88 1.77 10.13 13.66
CA ILE A 88 1.65 8.96 12.78
C ILE A 88 2.06 7.70 13.58
N ASP A 89 1.17 6.72 13.66
CA ASP A 89 1.43 5.40 14.25
C ASP A 89 1.66 4.33 13.17
N VAL A 90 0.93 4.44 12.05
CA VAL A 90 0.97 3.50 10.92
C VAL A 90 1.15 4.27 9.63
N LEU A 91 2.14 3.88 8.82
CA LEU A 91 2.32 4.37 7.46
C LEU A 91 2.15 3.21 6.48
N VAL A 92 1.24 3.34 5.50
CA VAL A 92 1.06 2.35 4.44
C VAL A 92 1.47 2.96 3.09
N ASN A 93 2.65 2.60 2.62
CA ASN A 93 3.17 2.93 1.30
C ASN A 93 2.56 1.97 0.28
N ASN A 94 1.50 2.42 -0.41
CA ASN A 94 0.72 1.55 -1.30
C ASN A 94 0.76 1.99 -2.78
N VAL A 95 1.24 3.20 -3.11
CA VAL A 95 1.33 3.62 -4.51
C VAL A 95 2.31 2.76 -5.31
N GLY A 96 2.01 2.56 -6.59
CA GLY A 96 2.91 1.83 -7.48
C GLY A 96 2.50 1.98 -8.94
N LEU A 97 3.51 2.05 -9.81
CA LEU A 97 3.35 2.24 -11.24
C LEU A 97 4.40 1.48 -12.02
N GLY A 98 3.97 0.76 -13.08
CA GLY A 98 4.86 0.19 -14.09
C GLY A 98 4.69 0.91 -15.43
N ARG A 99 5.80 1.18 -16.11
CA ARG A 99 5.86 1.81 -17.44
C ARG A 99 6.68 0.96 -18.41
N GLY A 100 6.74 1.42 -19.65
CA GLY A 100 7.50 0.73 -20.71
C GLY A 100 6.89 -0.58 -21.20
N GLY A 101 7.66 -1.26 -22.03
CA GLY A 101 7.30 -2.54 -22.67
C GLY A 101 8.47 -3.53 -22.60
N SER A 102 9.02 -3.94 -23.80
CA SER A 102 10.27 -4.70 -23.88
C SER A 102 11.47 -3.84 -23.45
N LEU A 103 12.65 -4.45 -23.37
CA LEU A 103 13.88 -3.72 -23.02
C LEU A 103 14.13 -2.54 -23.98
N GLU A 104 13.99 -2.79 -25.27
CA GLU A 104 14.23 -1.80 -26.30
C GLU A 104 13.18 -0.69 -26.36
N GLN A 105 11.98 -0.97 -25.85
CA GLN A 105 10.85 -0.04 -25.82
C GLN A 105 10.76 0.74 -24.52
N THR A 106 11.60 0.44 -23.54
CA THR A 106 11.56 1.08 -22.23
C THR A 106 12.62 2.17 -22.16
N SER A 107 12.19 3.43 -22.18
CA SER A 107 13.07 4.59 -22.13
C SER A 107 13.55 4.88 -20.70
N ASP A 108 14.61 5.71 -20.60
CA ASP A 108 15.06 6.27 -19.31
C ASP A 108 13.95 7.04 -18.58
N ALA A 109 13.06 7.69 -19.34
CA ALA A 109 11.91 8.39 -18.76
C ALA A 109 10.90 7.41 -18.12
N ASP A 110 10.64 6.27 -18.74
CA ASP A 110 9.79 5.20 -18.17
C ASP A 110 10.38 4.65 -16.86
N TRP A 111 11.70 4.47 -16.82
CA TRP A 111 12.40 4.07 -15.61
C TRP A 111 12.25 5.10 -14.49
N ARG A 112 12.55 6.39 -14.78
CA ARG A 112 12.40 7.46 -13.79
C ARG A 112 10.97 7.54 -13.28
N GLU A 113 9.98 7.53 -14.18
CA GLU A 113 8.57 7.58 -13.80
C GLU A 113 8.16 6.41 -12.89
N ALA A 114 8.65 5.19 -13.16
CA ALA A 114 8.38 4.03 -12.32
C ALA A 114 8.96 4.20 -10.90
N PHE A 115 10.20 4.70 -10.78
CA PHE A 115 10.84 4.98 -9.49
C PHE A 115 10.16 6.12 -8.74
N ASP A 116 9.86 7.23 -9.44
CA ASP A 116 9.23 8.42 -8.85
C ASP A 116 7.81 8.14 -8.33
N ASN A 117 7.09 7.24 -8.97
CA ASN A 117 5.72 6.88 -8.56
C ASN A 117 5.62 5.63 -7.68
N THR A 118 6.72 4.99 -7.33
CA THR A 118 6.70 3.75 -6.54
C THR A 118 7.68 3.81 -5.37
N LEU A 119 8.97 3.81 -5.65
CA LEU A 119 10.01 3.68 -4.63
C LEU A 119 10.26 4.99 -3.85
N PHE A 120 10.42 6.12 -4.56
CA PHE A 120 10.68 7.40 -3.90
C PHE A 120 9.56 7.86 -2.97
N PRO A 121 8.27 7.68 -3.27
CA PRO A 121 7.20 7.93 -2.30
C PRO A 121 7.38 7.13 -1.01
N ALA A 122 7.69 5.83 -1.10
CA ALA A 122 7.90 5.00 0.08
C ALA A 122 9.08 5.47 0.93
N ILE A 123 10.20 5.88 0.29
CA ILE A 123 11.37 6.43 0.97
C ILE A 123 11.03 7.74 1.66
N ARG A 124 10.51 8.73 0.93
CA ARG A 124 10.21 10.08 1.43
C ARG A 124 9.17 10.06 2.56
N CYS A 125 8.06 9.33 2.37
CA CYS A 125 7.05 9.17 3.40
C CYS A 125 7.64 8.53 4.67
N SER A 126 8.48 7.50 4.52
CA SER A 126 9.13 6.86 5.68
C SER A 126 10.09 7.80 6.39
N GLN A 127 10.88 8.59 5.66
CA GLN A 127 11.80 9.57 6.24
C GLN A 127 11.09 10.60 7.12
N LEU A 128 9.92 11.09 6.67
CA LEU A 128 9.14 12.06 7.44
C LEU A 128 8.32 11.43 8.56
N ALA A 129 7.87 10.18 8.42
CA ALA A 129 7.10 9.51 9.46
C ALA A 129 7.96 9.06 10.66
N VAL A 130 9.19 8.62 10.43
CA VAL A 130 10.06 8.03 11.46
C VAL A 130 10.30 8.93 12.67
N PRO A 131 10.62 10.24 12.55
CA PRO A 131 10.77 11.12 13.71
C PRO A 131 9.52 11.17 14.61
N HIS A 132 8.33 11.19 14.00
CA HIS A 132 7.05 11.23 14.72
C HIS A 132 6.74 9.88 15.38
N MET A 133 7.03 8.76 14.71
CA MET A 133 6.91 7.42 15.30
C MET A 133 7.85 7.26 16.50
N ARG A 134 9.09 7.75 16.42
CA ARG A 134 10.03 7.74 17.56
C ARG A 134 9.46 8.53 18.75
N HIS A 135 8.94 9.72 18.50
CA HIS A 135 8.33 10.55 19.57
C HIS A 135 7.13 9.85 20.22
N ARG A 136 6.39 9.03 19.49
CA ARG A 136 5.26 8.24 19.99
C ARG A 136 5.66 6.89 20.61
N GLY A 137 6.95 6.58 20.67
CA GLY A 137 7.51 5.36 21.26
C GLY A 137 7.46 4.14 20.36
N GLY A 138 7.28 4.31 19.04
CA GLY A 138 7.27 3.27 18.05
C GLY A 138 6.23 3.48 16.95
N GLY A 139 6.13 2.52 16.04
CA GLY A 139 5.18 2.60 14.92
C GLY A 139 5.30 1.42 13.97
N VAL A 140 4.53 1.46 12.90
CA VAL A 140 4.57 0.43 11.86
C VAL A 140 4.59 1.07 10.48
N ILE A 141 5.55 0.67 9.64
CA ILE A 141 5.62 1.01 8.22
C ILE A 141 5.28 -0.25 7.43
N VAL A 142 4.23 -0.19 6.63
CA VAL A 142 3.86 -1.24 5.68
C VAL A 142 4.20 -0.79 4.27
N VAL A 143 4.90 -1.62 3.51
CA VAL A 143 5.25 -1.38 2.10
C VAL A 143 4.51 -2.39 1.23
N VAL A 144 3.58 -1.92 0.39
CA VAL A 144 2.82 -2.78 -0.51
C VAL A 144 3.62 -2.99 -1.79
N SER A 145 4.37 -4.10 -1.83
CA SER A 145 5.15 -4.53 -2.98
C SER A 145 4.26 -5.34 -3.97
N SER A 146 4.70 -6.50 -4.41
CA SER A 146 4.01 -7.42 -5.31
C SER A 146 4.70 -8.78 -5.28
N ILE A 147 4.02 -9.85 -5.69
CA ILE A 147 4.69 -11.12 -6.04
C ILE A 147 5.76 -10.87 -7.11
N TYR A 148 5.54 -9.94 -8.03
CA TYR A 148 6.53 -9.53 -9.04
C TYR A 148 7.74 -8.75 -8.50
N GLY A 149 7.84 -8.47 -7.22
CA GLY A 149 9.08 -8.08 -6.55
C GLY A 149 9.91 -9.27 -6.08
N ARG A 150 9.37 -10.50 -6.14
CA ARG A 150 10.00 -11.76 -5.71
C ARG A 150 10.31 -12.69 -6.88
N GLU A 151 9.60 -12.55 -7.97
CA GLU A 151 9.75 -13.36 -9.17
C GLU A 151 9.52 -12.52 -10.43
N ALA A 152 9.97 -13.03 -11.58
CA ALA A 152 9.77 -12.35 -12.85
C ALA A 152 8.29 -12.37 -13.27
N GLY A 153 7.81 -11.25 -13.82
CA GLY A 153 6.45 -11.13 -14.37
C GLY A 153 6.01 -9.68 -14.51
N GLY A 154 4.98 -9.46 -15.30
CA GLY A 154 4.51 -8.12 -15.59
C GLY A 154 5.51 -7.27 -16.39
N ARG A 155 5.52 -5.96 -16.13
CA ARG A 155 6.46 -5.02 -16.77
C ARG A 155 7.79 -5.02 -16.05
N MET A 156 8.89 -4.97 -16.80
CA MET A 156 10.25 -5.00 -16.25
C MET A 156 10.49 -3.87 -15.21
N THR A 157 10.08 -2.63 -15.51
CA THR A 157 10.21 -1.51 -14.57
C THR A 157 9.45 -1.78 -13.25
N TYR A 158 8.27 -2.39 -13.33
CA TYR A 158 7.48 -2.77 -12.17
C TYR A 158 8.18 -3.84 -11.31
N ASN A 159 8.72 -4.90 -11.94
CA ASN A 159 9.50 -5.90 -11.23
C ASN A 159 10.63 -5.27 -10.42
N VAL A 160 11.44 -4.41 -11.06
CA VAL A 160 12.62 -3.80 -10.45
C VAL A 160 12.24 -2.92 -9.27
N VAL A 161 11.25 -2.02 -9.43
CA VAL A 161 10.86 -1.14 -8.32
C VAL A 161 10.20 -1.91 -7.17
N LYS A 162 9.44 -2.98 -7.46
CA LYS A 162 8.82 -3.82 -6.44
C LYS A 162 9.85 -4.70 -5.69
N ALA A 163 10.90 -5.15 -6.37
CA ALA A 163 12.05 -5.80 -5.73
C ALA A 163 12.83 -4.80 -4.84
N ALA A 164 13.02 -3.56 -5.30
CA ALA A 164 13.64 -2.52 -4.50
C ALA A 164 12.83 -2.20 -3.23
N GLU A 165 11.50 -2.21 -3.27
CA GLU A 165 10.64 -2.04 -2.08
C GLU A 165 10.80 -3.18 -1.08
N ILE A 166 10.99 -4.43 -1.54
CA ILE A 166 11.29 -5.58 -0.65
C ILE A 166 12.64 -5.39 0.05
N SER A 167 13.66 -4.98 -0.71
CA SER A 167 14.98 -4.66 -0.15
C SER A 167 14.91 -3.50 0.84
N LEU A 168 14.20 -2.41 0.50
CA LEU A 168 13.95 -1.26 1.37
C LEU A 168 13.29 -1.69 2.69
N THR A 169 12.26 -2.55 2.61
CA THR A 169 11.56 -3.09 3.78
C THR A 169 12.54 -3.74 4.77
N LYS A 170 13.44 -4.59 4.27
CA LYS A 170 14.42 -5.28 5.13
C LYS A 170 15.43 -4.32 5.74
N SER A 171 15.95 -3.39 4.93
CA SER A 171 16.94 -2.41 5.38
C SER A 171 16.37 -1.47 6.45
N LEU A 172 15.17 -0.93 6.24
CA LEU A 172 14.51 -0.07 7.22
C LEU A 172 14.18 -0.83 8.51
N ALA A 173 13.70 -2.07 8.41
CA ALA A 173 13.39 -2.88 9.58
C ALA A 173 14.60 -3.07 10.50
N GLN A 174 15.77 -3.33 9.94
CA GLN A 174 17.02 -3.48 10.72
C GLN A 174 17.47 -2.16 11.36
N GLN A 175 17.37 -1.05 10.61
CA GLN A 175 17.79 0.27 11.10
C GLN A 175 16.88 0.80 12.22
N LEU A 176 15.58 0.53 12.13
CA LEU A 176 14.55 1.13 12.99
C LEU A 176 14.11 0.22 14.15
N ALA A 177 14.63 -0.99 14.23
CA ALA A 177 14.24 -1.96 15.27
C ALA A 177 14.44 -1.43 16.68
N LYS A 178 15.56 -0.73 16.96
CA LYS A 178 15.84 -0.11 18.26
C LYS A 178 14.86 1.00 18.65
N ASP A 179 14.20 1.59 17.66
CA ASP A 179 13.21 2.66 17.83
C ASP A 179 11.80 2.08 18.03
N GLN A 180 11.66 0.76 18.17
CA GLN A 180 10.36 0.05 18.24
C GLN A 180 9.48 0.30 17.00
N ILE A 181 10.08 0.60 15.84
CA ILE A 181 9.40 0.77 14.57
C ILE A 181 9.56 -0.50 13.76
N ARG A 182 8.45 -1.19 13.49
CA ARG A 182 8.42 -2.35 12.62
C ARG A 182 8.26 -1.92 11.17
N VAL A 183 8.92 -2.62 10.26
CA VAL A 183 8.73 -2.41 8.82
C VAL A 183 8.42 -3.76 8.19
N VAL A 184 7.27 -3.84 7.51
CA VAL A 184 6.76 -5.10 6.94
C VAL A 184 6.34 -4.87 5.49
N GLY A 185 6.74 -5.76 4.62
CA GLY A 185 6.27 -5.80 3.23
C GLY A 185 5.00 -6.65 3.11
N VAL A 186 4.16 -6.30 2.16
CA VAL A 186 3.06 -7.14 1.67
C VAL A 186 3.24 -7.31 0.17
N ALA A 187 3.16 -8.55 -0.32
CA ALA A 187 3.28 -8.88 -1.74
C ALA A 187 1.96 -9.48 -2.26
N PRO A 188 1.02 -8.64 -2.74
CA PRO A 188 -0.22 -9.14 -3.34
C PRO A 188 0.04 -9.87 -4.65
N GLY A 189 -0.81 -10.87 -4.94
CA GLY A 189 -0.97 -11.44 -6.26
C GLY A 189 -1.90 -10.62 -7.15
N SER A 190 -2.62 -11.32 -8.02
CA SER A 190 -3.61 -10.71 -8.93
C SER A 190 -4.90 -10.36 -8.19
N ILE A 191 -5.13 -9.07 -7.96
CA ILE A 191 -6.29 -8.54 -7.22
C ILE A 191 -7.22 -7.80 -8.17
N LEU A 192 -8.51 -8.15 -8.18
CA LEU A 192 -9.53 -7.55 -9.03
C LEU A 192 -10.31 -6.46 -8.28
N PHE A 193 -10.36 -5.26 -8.86
CA PHE A 193 -11.21 -4.17 -8.40
C PHE A 193 -11.56 -3.22 -9.54
N GLU A 194 -12.68 -2.55 -9.44
CA GLU A 194 -13.17 -1.62 -10.46
C GLU A 194 -12.16 -0.51 -10.77
N GLY A 195 -11.89 -0.30 -12.07
CA GLY A 195 -10.91 0.65 -12.56
C GLY A 195 -9.44 0.23 -12.39
N GLY A 196 -9.17 -0.95 -11.84
CA GLY A 196 -7.85 -1.56 -11.78
C GLY A 196 -7.40 -2.12 -13.13
N SER A 197 -6.12 -2.53 -13.23
CA SER A 197 -5.58 -3.08 -14.47
C SER A 197 -6.23 -4.41 -14.88
N TRP A 198 -6.48 -5.30 -13.95
CA TRP A 198 -7.16 -6.57 -14.19
C TRP A 198 -8.61 -6.39 -14.59
N TRP A 199 -9.32 -5.45 -13.95
CA TRP A 199 -10.69 -5.11 -14.32
C TRP A 199 -10.77 -4.58 -15.76
N LYS A 200 -9.88 -3.67 -16.16
CA LYS A 200 -9.82 -3.16 -17.54
C LYS A 200 -9.58 -4.27 -18.55
N ARG A 201 -8.58 -5.13 -18.30
CA ARG A 201 -8.30 -6.30 -19.15
C ARG A 201 -9.49 -7.24 -19.25
N GLN A 202 -10.22 -7.44 -18.15
CA GLN A 202 -11.41 -8.28 -18.14
C GLN A 202 -12.54 -7.69 -18.99
N GLN A 203 -12.66 -6.35 -19.07
CA GLN A 203 -13.62 -5.71 -19.97
C GLN A 203 -13.18 -5.81 -21.45
N GLU A 204 -11.89 -5.74 -21.72
CA GLU A 204 -11.30 -5.80 -23.05
C GLU A 204 -11.26 -7.24 -23.61
N ASP A 205 -10.91 -8.22 -22.80
CA ASP A 205 -10.78 -9.63 -23.17
C ASP A 205 -11.28 -10.57 -22.05
N PRO A 206 -12.61 -10.74 -21.89
CA PRO A 206 -13.16 -11.61 -20.85
C PRO A 206 -12.73 -13.08 -20.97
N LYS A 207 -12.58 -13.58 -22.20
CA LYS A 207 -12.18 -14.98 -22.45
C LYS A 207 -10.72 -15.22 -22.07
N GLY A 208 -9.81 -14.37 -22.54
CA GLY A 208 -8.39 -14.46 -22.19
C GLY A 208 -8.16 -14.32 -20.67
N ILE A 209 -8.98 -13.52 -19.99
CA ILE A 209 -8.92 -13.43 -18.52
C ILE A 209 -9.46 -14.70 -17.85
N ALA A 210 -10.52 -15.33 -18.37
CA ALA A 210 -10.99 -16.61 -17.83
C ALA A 210 -9.94 -17.70 -17.99
N ASP A 211 -9.27 -17.78 -19.15
CA ASP A 211 -8.17 -18.70 -19.42
C ASP A 211 -6.96 -18.41 -18.49
N PHE A 212 -6.63 -17.13 -18.26
CA PHE A 212 -5.60 -16.73 -17.30
C PHE A 212 -5.94 -17.19 -15.88
N VAL A 213 -7.16 -16.97 -15.41
CA VAL A 213 -7.63 -17.41 -14.09
C VAL A 213 -7.47 -18.91 -13.93
N GLY A 214 -7.90 -19.70 -14.92
CA GLY A 214 -7.80 -21.17 -14.88
C GLY A 214 -6.37 -21.70 -14.87
N ARG A 215 -5.43 -20.98 -15.51
CA ARG A 215 -4.03 -21.41 -15.63
C ARG A 215 -3.14 -20.90 -14.51
N GLU A 216 -3.32 -19.64 -14.08
CA GLU A 216 -2.36 -18.94 -13.23
C GLU A 216 -2.84 -18.71 -11.80
N LEU A 217 -4.13 -18.87 -11.51
CA LEU A 217 -4.69 -18.60 -10.17
C LEU A 217 -5.18 -19.90 -9.53
N PRO A 218 -4.40 -20.54 -8.63
CA PRO A 218 -4.75 -21.82 -8.04
C PRO A 218 -6.10 -21.85 -7.31
N PHE A 219 -6.53 -20.71 -6.72
CA PHE A 219 -7.85 -20.59 -6.09
C PHE A 219 -9.00 -20.42 -7.10
N GLY A 220 -8.73 -20.43 -8.42
CA GLY A 220 -9.73 -20.28 -9.47
C GLY A 220 -10.40 -18.90 -9.54
N ARG A 221 -9.83 -17.90 -8.88
CA ARG A 221 -10.34 -16.52 -8.86
C ARG A 221 -9.25 -15.50 -8.58
N PHE A 222 -9.51 -14.27 -8.93
CA PHE A 222 -8.75 -13.14 -8.40
C PHE A 222 -8.94 -12.98 -6.89
N GLY A 223 -7.94 -12.41 -6.22
CA GLY A 223 -8.11 -11.91 -4.87
C GLY A 223 -8.96 -10.64 -4.85
N ALA A 224 -9.61 -10.37 -3.70
CA ALA A 224 -10.32 -9.14 -3.43
C ALA A 224 -9.41 -8.15 -2.65
N PRO A 225 -9.58 -6.82 -2.84
CA PRO A 225 -8.79 -5.82 -2.10
C PRO A 225 -8.87 -5.97 -0.58
N GLU A 226 -10.01 -6.39 -0.07
CA GLU A 226 -10.27 -6.60 1.35
C GLU A 226 -9.40 -7.71 1.95
N GLU A 227 -9.07 -8.74 1.17
CA GLU A 227 -8.19 -9.83 1.60
C GLU A 227 -6.77 -9.32 1.89
N VAL A 228 -6.30 -8.35 1.11
CA VAL A 228 -5.02 -7.67 1.35
C VAL A 228 -5.13 -6.63 2.47
N GLY A 229 -6.21 -5.83 2.48
CA GLY A 229 -6.46 -4.82 3.50
C GLY A 229 -6.52 -5.40 4.92
N ASN A 230 -7.16 -6.57 5.09
CA ASN A 230 -7.23 -7.27 6.37
C ASN A 230 -5.85 -7.75 6.87
N VAL A 231 -5.01 -8.26 5.95
CA VAL A 231 -3.63 -8.63 6.29
C VAL A 231 -2.81 -7.40 6.70
N ILE A 232 -2.95 -6.28 5.98
CA ILE A 232 -2.27 -5.03 6.33
C ILE A 232 -2.72 -4.54 7.72
N ALA A 233 -4.01 -4.59 8.05
CA ALA A 233 -4.51 -4.21 9.37
C ALA A 233 -3.93 -5.10 10.47
N PHE A 234 -3.89 -6.43 10.27
CA PHE A 234 -3.23 -7.35 11.20
C PHE A 234 -1.74 -7.03 11.38
N LEU A 235 -1.00 -6.82 10.29
CA LEU A 235 0.43 -6.51 10.33
C LEU A 235 0.70 -5.15 11.00
N SER A 236 -0.23 -4.21 10.90
CA SER A 236 -0.15 -2.90 11.56
C SER A 236 -0.42 -2.97 13.07
N SER A 237 -0.95 -4.07 13.55
CA SER A 237 -1.44 -4.24 14.93
C SER A 237 -0.34 -4.71 15.89
N SER A 238 -0.61 -4.57 17.19
CA SER A 238 0.23 -5.13 18.25
C SER A 238 0.25 -6.67 18.26
N ARG A 239 -0.72 -7.32 17.61
CA ARG A 239 -0.77 -8.79 17.47
C ARG A 239 0.32 -9.33 16.54
N ALA A 240 0.88 -8.47 15.68
CA ALA A 240 2.02 -8.79 14.82
C ALA A 240 3.35 -8.23 15.38
N SER A 241 3.48 -8.04 16.69
CA SER A 241 4.62 -7.36 17.34
C SER A 241 5.99 -7.98 17.04
N TRP A 242 6.04 -9.27 16.71
CA TRP A 242 7.30 -9.97 16.35
C TRP A 242 7.52 -10.13 14.85
N VAL A 243 6.67 -9.51 14.02
CA VAL A 243 6.77 -9.55 12.55
C VAL A 243 7.40 -8.25 12.06
N SER A 244 8.64 -8.30 11.61
CA SER A 244 9.37 -7.17 11.02
C SER A 244 10.46 -7.67 10.05
N GLY A 245 10.77 -6.89 9.01
CA GLY A 245 11.82 -7.19 8.05
C GLY A 245 11.51 -8.38 7.12
N THR A 246 10.25 -8.76 6.99
CA THR A 246 9.77 -9.78 6.07
C THR A 246 8.75 -9.19 5.10
N THR A 247 8.50 -9.87 3.99
CA THR A 247 7.42 -9.57 3.05
C THR A 247 6.45 -10.73 3.02
N VAL A 248 5.22 -10.47 3.45
CA VAL A 248 4.13 -11.45 3.51
C VAL A 248 3.44 -11.52 2.16
N VAL A 249 3.35 -12.70 1.59
CA VAL A 249 2.65 -12.95 0.32
C VAL A 249 1.14 -13.09 0.58
N VAL A 250 0.32 -12.41 -0.24
CA VAL A 250 -1.16 -12.46 -0.18
C VAL A 250 -1.68 -12.63 -1.60
N ASP A 251 -1.68 -13.87 -2.11
CA ASP A 251 -1.83 -14.13 -3.53
C ASP A 251 -2.67 -15.37 -3.89
N GLY A 252 -3.22 -16.09 -2.93
CA GLY A 252 -3.96 -17.33 -3.19
C GLY A 252 -3.07 -18.42 -3.83
N CYS A 253 -1.79 -18.47 -3.44
CA CYS A 253 -0.80 -19.43 -3.96
C CYS A 253 -0.44 -19.22 -5.45
N GLN A 254 -0.58 -17.99 -5.97
CA GLN A 254 -0.25 -17.67 -7.36
C GLN A 254 1.25 -17.68 -7.61
N SER A 255 2.06 -17.12 -6.71
CA SER A 255 3.53 -17.07 -6.83
C SER A 255 4.14 -18.47 -6.71
N LYS A 256 5.18 -18.70 -7.51
CA LYS A 256 6.01 -19.92 -7.45
C LYS A 256 7.30 -19.71 -6.64
N ALA A 257 7.56 -18.47 -6.17
CA ALA A 257 8.72 -18.14 -5.35
C ALA A 257 8.49 -18.51 -3.87
N PHE A 258 9.54 -19.04 -3.23
CA PHE A 258 9.54 -19.35 -1.79
C PHE A 258 9.67 -18.09 -0.92
#